data_a7930c53e243c5e0923ab11e4fd1cea5
#
_entry.id   a7930c53e243c5e0923ab11e4fd1cea5
#
_cell.length_a   1.000
_cell.length_b   1.000
_cell.length_c   1.000
_cell.angle_alpha   90.00
_cell.angle_beta   90.00
_cell.angle_gamma   90.00
#
_symmetry.space_group_name_H-M   'P 1'
#
loop_
_entity.id
_entity.type
_entity.pdbx_description
1 polymer ?
#
loop_
_entity_poly.entity_id
_entity_poly.type
_entity_poly.pdbx_seq_one_letter_code
_entity_poly.pdbx_strand_id
1 'polypeptide(L)'
;MQQALDYFNQLNQDYLDVHRAKEELFWQNYMGTGGEDVSARFSAAESAYKRFIAEPRRLAEIRTLLAGLETLPQEAQRDALIHGLQGWLRFFDCNAIEDPQAQALLDQIIHAESDLYSRRKGYQVTHLNAEGQRVAASLGELLTNQATNPNEDYRRSSQQALRDLEQWLLHNGLPELIGLRNRFARQMGYRNYFD
;
A
#
# COMPACT_ATOMS: atom_id res chain seq x y z
N MET A 1 -5.45 -16.69 31.25
CA MET A 1 -4.78 -17.47 30.17
C MET A 1 -5.73 -17.77 29.02
N GLN A 2 -6.90 -18.40 29.24
CA GLN A 2 -7.84 -18.76 28.15
C GLN A 2 -8.23 -17.55 27.27
N GLN A 3 -8.63 -16.43 27.85
CA GLN A 3 -8.96 -15.21 27.12
C GLN A 3 -7.82 -14.75 26.19
N ALA A 4 -6.58 -14.82 26.66
CA ALA A 4 -5.43 -14.42 25.83
C ALA A 4 -5.18 -15.41 24.68
N LEU A 5 -5.42 -16.70 24.90
CA LEU A 5 -5.32 -17.72 23.87
C LEU A 5 -6.41 -17.54 22.80
N ASP A 6 -7.65 -17.30 23.23
CA ASP A 6 -8.77 -17.08 22.32
C ASP A 6 -8.55 -15.83 21.47
N TYR A 7 -8.09 -14.74 22.09
CA TYR A 7 -7.73 -13.51 21.39
C TYR A 7 -6.58 -13.73 20.39
N PHE A 8 -5.52 -14.44 20.79
CA PHE A 8 -4.38 -14.74 19.92
C PHE A 8 -4.81 -15.55 18.68
N ASN A 9 -5.65 -16.56 18.88
CA ASN A 9 -6.17 -17.39 17.79
C ASN A 9 -7.07 -16.57 16.86
N GLN A 10 -7.95 -15.74 17.41
CA GLN A 10 -8.82 -14.87 16.62
C GLN A 10 -8.01 -13.84 15.83
N LEU A 11 -7.01 -13.22 16.46
CA LEU A 11 -6.13 -12.26 15.79
C LEU A 11 -5.36 -12.87 14.61
N ASN A 12 -4.85 -14.10 14.78
CA ASN A 12 -4.22 -14.84 13.70
C ASN A 12 -5.19 -15.11 12.54
N GLN A 13 -6.42 -15.51 12.85
CA GLN A 13 -7.45 -15.77 11.84
C GLN A 13 -7.84 -14.48 11.09
N ASP A 14 -8.14 -13.42 11.84
CA ASP A 14 -8.49 -12.12 11.27
C ASP A 14 -7.39 -11.60 10.31
N TYR A 15 -6.12 -11.75 10.71
CA TYR A 15 -4.99 -11.37 9.86
C TYR A 15 -4.93 -12.21 8.59
N LEU A 16 -5.05 -13.54 8.72
CA LEU A 16 -5.03 -14.44 7.57
C LEU A 16 -6.14 -14.11 6.57
N ASP A 17 -7.33 -13.77 7.05
CA ASP A 17 -8.48 -13.45 6.21
C ASP A 17 -8.24 -12.17 5.39
N VAL A 18 -7.81 -11.08 6.04
CA VAL A 18 -7.55 -9.81 5.32
C VAL A 18 -6.32 -9.91 4.43
N HIS A 19 -5.27 -10.63 4.86
CA HIS A 19 -4.04 -10.80 4.09
C HIS A 19 -4.30 -11.64 2.84
N ARG A 20 -4.96 -12.80 3.00
CA ARG A 20 -5.30 -13.69 1.88
C ARG A 20 -6.20 -13.00 0.87
N ALA A 21 -7.26 -12.33 1.32
CA ALA A 21 -8.17 -11.60 0.44
C ALA A 21 -7.42 -10.56 -0.41
N LYS A 22 -6.48 -9.82 0.19
CA LYS A 22 -5.64 -8.84 -0.52
C LYS A 22 -4.72 -9.52 -1.52
N GLU A 23 -4.00 -10.59 -1.14
CA GLU A 23 -3.02 -11.26 -2.00
C GLU A 23 -3.70 -11.97 -3.18
N GLU A 24 -4.84 -12.63 -2.98
CA GLU A 24 -5.59 -13.28 -4.05
C GLU A 24 -6.08 -12.26 -5.10
N LEU A 25 -6.61 -11.13 -4.65
CA LEU A 25 -7.07 -10.06 -5.54
C LEU A 25 -5.90 -9.32 -6.21
N PHE A 26 -4.77 -9.13 -5.51
CA PHE A 26 -3.54 -8.62 -6.11
C PHE A 26 -3.10 -9.50 -7.28
N TRP A 27 -3.04 -10.82 -7.06
CA TRP A 27 -2.63 -11.76 -8.10
C TRP A 27 -3.58 -11.77 -9.30
N GLN A 28 -4.90 -11.79 -9.06
CA GLN A 28 -5.90 -11.72 -10.13
C GLN A 28 -5.77 -10.41 -10.94
N ASN A 29 -5.58 -9.28 -10.26
CA ASN A 29 -5.41 -7.98 -10.91
C ASN A 29 -4.11 -7.92 -11.73
N TYR A 30 -3.01 -8.45 -11.17
CA TYR A 30 -1.70 -8.50 -11.82
C TYR A 30 -1.71 -9.39 -13.08
N MET A 31 -2.35 -10.54 -12.99
CA MET A 31 -2.45 -11.51 -14.11
C MET A 31 -3.54 -11.14 -15.13
N GLY A 32 -4.33 -10.09 -14.89
CA GLY A 32 -5.45 -9.71 -15.75
C GLY A 32 -6.61 -10.72 -15.73
N THR A 33 -6.71 -11.53 -14.68
CA THR A 33 -7.81 -12.47 -14.42
C THR A 33 -8.76 -11.89 -13.39
N GLY A 34 -10.00 -12.34 -13.28
CA GLY A 34 -10.90 -11.90 -12.20
C GLY A 34 -11.96 -10.86 -12.59
N GLY A 35 -12.04 -10.50 -13.87
CA GLY A 35 -13.11 -9.66 -14.40
C GLY A 35 -12.84 -8.14 -14.32
N GLU A 36 -13.79 -7.36 -14.82
CA GLU A 36 -13.65 -5.90 -14.96
C GLU A 36 -13.55 -5.16 -13.61
N ASP A 37 -14.13 -5.70 -12.54
CA ASP A 37 -14.17 -5.10 -11.21
C ASP A 37 -12.99 -5.48 -10.31
N VAL A 38 -12.07 -6.36 -10.76
CA VAL A 38 -10.97 -6.88 -9.93
C VAL A 38 -10.09 -5.78 -9.33
N SER A 39 -9.85 -4.71 -10.07
CA SER A 39 -9.03 -3.58 -9.60
C SER A 39 -9.71 -2.84 -8.44
N ALA A 40 -11.02 -2.63 -8.50
CA ALA A 40 -11.78 -2.01 -7.43
C ALA A 40 -11.84 -2.91 -6.18
N ARG A 41 -12.05 -4.21 -6.37
CA ARG A 41 -12.04 -5.21 -5.29
C ARG A 41 -10.67 -5.30 -4.62
N PHE A 42 -9.60 -5.29 -5.41
CA PHE A 42 -8.23 -5.26 -4.87
C PHE A 42 -7.99 -4.00 -4.03
N SER A 43 -8.36 -2.81 -4.52
CA SER A 43 -8.22 -1.55 -3.76
C SER A 43 -9.00 -1.59 -2.43
N ALA A 44 -10.19 -2.19 -2.42
CA ALA A 44 -10.98 -2.35 -1.21
C ALA A 44 -10.31 -3.32 -0.21
N ALA A 45 -9.77 -4.44 -0.69
CA ALA A 45 -9.07 -5.42 0.15
C ALA A 45 -7.74 -4.85 0.70
N GLU A 46 -6.99 -4.11 -0.11
CA GLU A 46 -5.79 -3.41 0.33
C GLU A 46 -6.09 -2.38 1.42
N SER A 47 -7.17 -1.62 1.26
CA SER A 47 -7.63 -0.66 2.28
C SER A 47 -8.07 -1.36 3.56
N ALA A 48 -8.71 -2.52 3.48
CA ALA A 48 -9.08 -3.32 4.64
C ALA A 48 -7.84 -3.84 5.39
N TYR A 49 -6.85 -4.36 4.67
CA TYR A 49 -5.57 -4.79 5.23
C TYR A 49 -4.83 -3.62 5.92
N LYS A 50 -4.70 -2.47 5.25
CA LYS A 50 -4.04 -1.27 5.81
C LYS A 50 -4.73 -0.80 7.10
N ARG A 51 -6.07 -0.80 7.14
CA ARG A 51 -6.83 -0.47 8.36
C ARG A 51 -6.61 -1.47 9.47
N PHE A 52 -6.57 -2.77 9.15
CA PHE A 52 -6.32 -3.82 10.13
C PHE A 52 -4.97 -3.62 10.83
N ILE A 53 -3.88 -3.40 10.08
CA ILE A 53 -2.53 -3.26 10.64
C ILE A 53 -2.32 -1.92 11.36
N ALA A 54 -3.08 -0.89 11.00
CA ALA A 54 -2.96 0.44 11.59
C ALA A 54 -3.86 0.65 12.83
N GLU A 55 -4.62 -0.38 13.27
CA GLU A 55 -5.62 -0.23 14.33
C GLU A 55 -5.00 -0.17 15.74
N PRO A 56 -5.03 0.98 16.44
CA PRO A 56 -4.39 1.15 17.74
C PRO A 56 -5.07 0.35 18.87
N ARG A 57 -6.35 0.02 18.71
CA ARG A 57 -7.10 -0.79 19.67
C ARG A 57 -6.48 -2.18 19.86
N ARG A 58 -6.05 -2.82 18.75
CA ARG A 58 -5.38 -4.13 18.80
C ARG A 58 -4.07 -4.06 19.56
N LEU A 59 -3.30 -3.00 19.35
CA LEU A 59 -2.06 -2.74 20.07
C LEU A 59 -2.30 -2.60 21.59
N ALA A 60 -3.30 -1.83 22.00
CA ALA A 60 -3.67 -1.64 23.41
C ALA A 60 -4.15 -2.96 24.06
N GLU A 61 -4.93 -3.74 23.35
CA GLU A 61 -5.43 -5.06 23.82
C GLU A 61 -4.28 -6.06 24.02
N ILE A 62 -3.32 -6.13 23.10
CA ILE A 62 -2.13 -6.98 23.23
C ILE A 62 -1.29 -6.57 24.44
N ARG A 63 -1.06 -5.27 24.64
CA ARG A 63 -0.34 -4.75 25.83
C ARG A 63 -1.02 -5.18 27.14
N THR A 64 -2.34 -5.09 27.19
CA THR A 64 -3.14 -5.49 28.36
C THR A 64 -3.05 -7.00 28.62
N LEU A 65 -3.16 -7.83 27.59
CA LEU A 65 -3.06 -9.28 27.71
C LEU A 65 -1.67 -9.74 28.14
N LEU A 66 -0.62 -9.14 27.59
CA LEU A 66 0.77 -9.42 28.01
C LEU A 66 0.98 -9.11 29.48
N ALA A 67 0.56 -7.93 29.95
CA ALA A 67 0.67 -7.56 31.36
C ALA A 67 -0.08 -8.54 32.27
N GLY A 68 -1.27 -9.01 31.85
CA GLY A 68 -2.04 -10.03 32.58
C GLY A 68 -1.34 -11.40 32.62
N LEU A 69 -0.73 -11.83 31.51
CA LEU A 69 0.00 -13.10 31.45
C LEU A 69 1.25 -13.10 32.33
N GLU A 70 1.95 -11.98 32.44
CA GLU A 70 3.16 -11.86 33.28
C GLU A 70 2.89 -12.08 34.76
N THR A 71 1.65 -11.88 35.23
CA THR A 71 1.25 -12.13 36.63
C THR A 71 0.97 -13.60 36.95
N LEU A 72 0.86 -14.46 35.92
CA LEU A 72 0.53 -15.89 36.09
C LEU A 72 1.80 -16.71 36.35
N PRO A 73 1.68 -17.89 36.98
CA PRO A 73 2.79 -18.84 37.15
C PRO A 73 3.44 -19.17 35.81
N GLN A 74 4.75 -19.43 35.86
CA GLN A 74 5.50 -19.81 34.65
C GLN A 74 5.14 -21.21 34.20
N GLU A 75 4.64 -21.33 32.97
CA GLU A 75 4.26 -22.57 32.30
C GLU A 75 4.61 -22.47 30.81
N ALA A 76 4.94 -23.60 30.17
CA ALA A 76 5.34 -23.65 28.78
C ALA A 76 4.29 -23.03 27.83
N GLN A 77 3.00 -23.28 28.08
CA GLN A 77 1.91 -22.72 27.30
C GLN A 77 1.79 -21.20 27.44
N ARG A 78 1.95 -20.68 28.67
CA ARG A 78 2.00 -19.23 28.93
C ARG A 78 3.15 -18.57 28.20
N ASP A 79 4.35 -19.17 28.29
CA ASP A 79 5.56 -18.60 27.69
C ASP A 79 5.49 -18.58 26.16
N ALA A 80 4.92 -19.64 25.55
CA ALA A 80 4.64 -19.69 24.12
C ALA A 80 3.65 -18.61 23.68
N LEU A 81 2.58 -18.39 24.47
CA LEU A 81 1.57 -17.36 24.19
C LEU A 81 2.15 -15.95 24.33
N ILE A 82 2.96 -15.70 25.37
CA ILE A 82 3.68 -14.43 25.53
C ILE A 82 4.57 -14.18 24.31
N HIS A 83 5.34 -15.17 23.87
CA HIS A 83 6.20 -15.04 22.70
C HIS A 83 5.41 -14.68 21.43
N GLY A 84 4.28 -15.34 21.20
CA GLY A 84 3.41 -15.06 20.05
C GLY A 84 2.80 -13.66 20.10
N LEU A 85 2.28 -13.24 21.25
CA LEU A 85 1.73 -11.89 21.45
C LEU A 85 2.80 -10.80 21.37
N GLN A 86 4.02 -11.05 21.82
CA GLN A 86 5.16 -10.13 21.62
C GLN A 86 5.52 -9.96 20.14
N GLY A 87 5.34 -11.02 19.32
CA GLY A 87 5.45 -10.91 17.87
C GLY A 87 4.43 -9.94 17.28
N TRP A 88 3.17 -10.08 17.69
CA TRP A 88 2.09 -9.17 17.30
C TRP A 88 2.28 -7.75 17.85
N LEU A 89 2.77 -7.62 19.11
CA LEU A 89 3.09 -6.31 19.68
C LEU A 89 4.07 -5.53 18.78
N ARG A 90 5.18 -6.15 18.41
CA ARG A 90 6.16 -5.52 17.51
C ARG A 90 5.56 -5.17 16.15
N PHE A 91 4.73 -6.07 15.60
CA PHE A 91 4.08 -5.85 14.32
C PHE A 91 3.15 -4.62 14.35
N PHE A 92 2.27 -4.53 15.36
CA PHE A 92 1.36 -3.39 15.49
C PHE A 92 2.08 -2.11 15.94
N ASP A 93 3.11 -2.20 16.77
CA ASP A 93 3.90 -1.04 17.22
C ASP A 93 4.56 -0.30 16.05
N CYS A 94 4.95 -1.05 15.00
CA CYS A 94 5.48 -0.46 13.76
C CYS A 94 4.41 0.08 12.81
N ASN A 95 3.14 -0.34 12.93
CA ASN A 95 2.09 -0.07 11.94
C ASN A 95 0.89 0.71 12.51
N ALA A 96 0.60 0.58 13.81
CA ALA A 96 -0.55 1.23 14.42
C ALA A 96 -0.35 2.76 14.54
N ILE A 97 -1.39 3.47 14.18
CA ILE A 97 -1.41 4.94 14.22
C ILE A 97 -2.34 5.35 15.36
N GLU A 98 -1.76 5.73 16.52
CA GLU A 98 -2.52 6.11 17.71
C GLU A 98 -3.07 7.55 17.63
N ASP A 99 -2.45 8.41 16.81
CA ASP A 99 -2.87 9.81 16.62
C ASP A 99 -4.05 9.92 15.63
N PRO A 100 -5.22 10.43 16.08
CA PRO A 100 -6.38 10.60 15.19
C PRO A 100 -6.15 11.54 13.98
N GLN A 101 -5.26 12.53 14.11
CA GLN A 101 -4.92 13.42 13.00
C GLN A 101 -4.07 12.69 11.97
N ALA A 102 -3.14 11.83 12.41
CA ALA A 102 -2.37 10.98 11.51
C ALA A 102 -3.27 9.95 10.81
N GLN A 103 -4.25 9.35 11.52
CA GLN A 103 -5.25 8.46 10.89
C GLN A 103 -6.04 9.17 9.78
N ALA A 104 -6.52 10.39 10.04
CA ALA A 104 -7.25 11.18 9.04
C ALA A 104 -6.37 11.54 7.84
N LEU A 105 -5.07 11.79 8.04
CA LEU A 105 -4.12 12.02 6.95
C LEU A 105 -3.87 10.74 6.15
N LEU A 106 -3.78 9.58 6.80
CA LEU A 106 -3.65 8.29 6.11
C LEU A 106 -4.85 8.01 5.19
N ASP A 107 -6.07 8.26 5.69
CA ASP A 107 -7.29 8.11 4.87
C ASP A 107 -7.25 9.03 3.63
N GLN A 108 -6.81 10.28 3.79
CA GLN A 108 -6.64 11.20 2.66
C GLN A 108 -5.59 10.72 1.66
N ILE A 109 -4.47 10.14 2.14
CA ILE A 109 -3.42 9.55 1.30
C ILE A 109 -3.99 8.39 0.48
N ILE A 110 -4.72 7.46 1.12
CA ILE A 110 -5.32 6.30 0.45
C ILE A 110 -6.27 6.75 -0.67
N HIS A 111 -7.12 7.75 -0.40
CA HIS A 111 -8.03 8.29 -1.41
C HIS A 111 -7.28 8.97 -2.56
N ALA A 112 -6.28 9.81 -2.25
CA ALA A 112 -5.49 10.52 -3.26
C ALA A 112 -4.68 9.54 -4.14
N GLU A 113 -4.13 8.46 -3.57
CA GLU A 113 -3.45 7.40 -4.31
C GLU A 113 -4.39 6.67 -5.26
N SER A 114 -5.58 6.27 -4.78
CA SER A 114 -6.60 5.61 -5.59
C SER A 114 -7.09 6.48 -6.75
N ASP A 115 -7.33 7.76 -6.48
CA ASP A 115 -7.75 8.73 -7.49
C ASP A 115 -6.67 8.97 -8.54
N LEU A 116 -5.42 9.15 -8.11
CA LEU A 116 -4.29 9.33 -9.02
C LEU A 116 -4.08 8.10 -9.89
N TYR A 117 -4.16 6.89 -9.30
CA TYR A 117 -4.06 5.63 -10.02
C TYR A 117 -5.17 5.49 -11.08
N SER A 118 -6.42 5.76 -10.71
CA SER A 118 -7.58 5.65 -11.61
C SER A 118 -7.47 6.62 -12.78
N ARG A 119 -7.09 7.88 -12.52
CA ARG A 119 -6.86 8.89 -13.57
C ARG A 119 -5.67 8.53 -14.44
N ARG A 120 -4.58 8.02 -13.85
CA ARG A 120 -3.40 7.58 -14.60
C ARG A 120 -3.70 6.42 -15.54
N LYS A 121 -4.56 5.47 -15.13
CA LYS A 121 -5.01 4.35 -15.98
C LYS A 121 -5.75 4.83 -17.23
N GLY A 122 -6.48 5.95 -17.13
CA GLY A 122 -7.19 6.57 -18.26
C GLY A 122 -6.29 7.43 -19.17
N TYR A 123 -5.08 7.79 -18.75
CA TYR A 123 -4.17 8.62 -19.53
C TYR A 123 -3.36 7.78 -20.51
N GLN A 124 -3.62 7.96 -21.81
CA GLN A 124 -2.88 7.27 -22.87
C GLN A 124 -1.61 8.04 -23.24
N VAL A 125 -0.49 7.36 -23.10
CA VAL A 125 0.81 7.85 -23.57
C VAL A 125 1.01 7.40 -25.02
N THR A 126 1.47 8.30 -25.91
CA THR A 126 1.63 8.00 -27.31
C THR A 126 3.02 8.38 -27.81
N HIS A 127 3.56 7.61 -28.74
CA HIS A 127 4.82 7.91 -29.46
C HIS A 127 4.69 7.66 -30.96
N LEU A 128 5.74 7.97 -31.72
CA LEU A 128 5.82 7.60 -33.12
C LEU A 128 6.29 6.15 -33.26
N ASN A 129 5.57 5.35 -34.04
CA ASN A 129 5.98 4.02 -34.46
C ASN A 129 6.93 4.07 -35.68
N ALA A 130 7.35 2.91 -36.16
CA ALA A 130 8.27 2.79 -37.30
C ALA A 130 7.73 3.39 -38.61
N GLU A 131 6.40 3.49 -38.76
CA GLU A 131 5.70 4.08 -39.91
C GLU A 131 5.45 5.58 -39.74
N GLY A 132 5.94 6.20 -38.64
CA GLY A 132 5.74 7.61 -38.34
C GLY A 132 4.35 7.97 -37.84
N GLN A 133 3.54 6.96 -37.43
CA GLN A 133 2.20 7.17 -36.90
C GLN A 133 2.26 7.30 -35.37
N ARG A 134 1.38 8.14 -34.79
CA ARG A 134 1.20 8.18 -33.34
C ARG A 134 0.36 7.00 -32.88
N VAL A 135 0.97 6.17 -32.03
CA VAL A 135 0.35 4.99 -31.42
C VAL A 135 0.45 5.04 -29.90
N ALA A 136 -0.49 4.40 -29.21
CA ALA A 136 -0.40 4.22 -27.76
C ALA A 136 0.76 3.30 -27.43
N ALA A 137 1.44 3.58 -26.31
CA ALA A 137 2.57 2.79 -25.84
C ALA A 137 2.55 2.62 -24.32
N SER A 138 3.00 1.47 -23.86
CA SER A 138 3.31 1.21 -22.46
C SER A 138 4.62 1.92 -22.06
N LEU A 139 4.84 2.12 -20.76
CA LEU A 139 6.12 2.66 -20.26
C LEU A 139 7.33 1.81 -20.67
N GLY A 140 7.17 0.47 -20.64
CA GLY A 140 8.23 -0.45 -21.08
C GLY A 140 8.59 -0.27 -22.54
N GLU A 141 7.62 -0.11 -23.43
CA GLU A 141 7.84 0.17 -24.86
C GLU A 141 8.55 1.51 -25.07
N LEU A 142 8.13 2.57 -24.37
CA LEU A 142 8.80 3.87 -24.46
C LEU A 142 10.26 3.80 -24.03
N LEU A 143 10.56 3.15 -22.89
CA LEU A 143 11.91 3.01 -22.38
C LEU A 143 12.80 2.17 -23.31
N THR A 144 12.24 1.04 -23.80
CA THR A 144 12.95 0.18 -24.75
C THR A 144 13.22 0.93 -26.06
N ASN A 145 12.22 1.61 -26.60
CA ASN A 145 12.36 2.39 -27.84
C ASN A 145 13.41 3.51 -27.68
N GLN A 146 13.37 4.23 -26.56
CA GLN A 146 14.36 5.28 -26.26
C GLN A 146 15.79 4.73 -26.19
N ALA A 147 15.97 3.53 -25.62
CA ALA A 147 17.30 2.94 -25.43
C ALA A 147 17.86 2.27 -26.69
N THR A 148 17.02 1.64 -27.51
CA THR A 148 17.48 0.69 -28.54
C THR A 148 17.11 1.07 -29.97
N ASN A 149 16.15 1.98 -30.21
CA ASN A 149 15.73 2.31 -31.56
C ASN A 149 16.84 3.01 -32.34
N PRO A 150 17.22 2.54 -33.55
CA PRO A 150 18.25 3.20 -34.36
C PRO A 150 17.84 4.58 -34.87
N ASN A 151 16.53 4.84 -35.04
CA ASN A 151 16.00 6.10 -35.53
C ASN A 151 15.91 7.13 -34.39
N GLU A 152 16.60 8.25 -34.53
CA GLU A 152 16.65 9.32 -33.54
C GLU A 152 15.28 9.98 -33.29
N ASP A 153 14.48 10.18 -34.32
CA ASP A 153 13.16 10.83 -34.19
C ASP A 153 12.20 9.98 -33.35
N TYR A 154 12.28 8.64 -33.46
CA TYR A 154 11.49 7.74 -32.68
C TYR A 154 11.94 7.70 -31.22
N ARG A 155 13.28 7.71 -30.97
CA ARG A 155 13.80 7.84 -29.59
C ARG A 155 13.37 9.16 -28.96
N ARG A 156 13.46 10.26 -29.72
CA ARG A 156 13.05 11.61 -29.27
C ARG A 156 11.54 11.67 -28.96
N SER A 157 10.73 11.05 -29.82
CA SER A 157 9.27 10.93 -29.59
C SER A 157 8.93 10.19 -28.32
N SER A 158 9.62 9.07 -28.02
CA SER A 158 9.43 8.32 -26.78
C SER A 158 9.88 9.12 -25.55
N GLN A 159 11.00 9.84 -25.66
CA GLN A 159 11.45 10.73 -24.58
C GLN A 159 10.45 11.86 -24.32
N GLN A 160 9.87 12.45 -25.35
CA GLN A 160 8.85 13.48 -25.20
C GLN A 160 7.59 12.91 -24.54
N ALA A 161 7.17 11.72 -24.92
CA ALA A 161 6.02 11.03 -24.30
C ALA A 161 6.21 10.78 -22.80
N LEU A 162 7.45 10.43 -22.36
CA LEU A 162 7.77 10.31 -20.94
C LEU A 162 7.69 11.66 -20.21
N ARG A 163 8.21 12.73 -20.82
CA ARG A 163 8.10 14.09 -20.26
C ARG A 163 6.64 14.57 -20.16
N ASP A 164 5.83 14.27 -21.18
CA ASP A 164 4.40 14.59 -21.16
C ASP A 164 3.67 13.87 -20.01
N LEU A 165 4.03 12.61 -19.74
CA LEU A 165 3.53 11.89 -18.60
C LEU A 165 3.98 12.51 -17.26
N GLU A 166 5.25 12.90 -17.14
CA GLU A 166 5.76 13.59 -15.95
C GLU A 166 4.99 14.89 -15.70
N GLN A 167 4.80 15.70 -16.75
CA GLN A 167 4.01 16.93 -16.66
C GLN A 167 2.55 16.64 -16.29
N TRP A 168 1.96 15.59 -16.88
CA TRP A 168 0.61 15.19 -16.52
C TRP A 168 0.51 14.84 -15.02
N LEU A 169 1.44 14.05 -14.48
CA LEU A 169 1.47 13.69 -13.06
C LEU A 169 1.57 14.93 -12.17
N LEU A 170 2.44 15.90 -12.52
CA LEU A 170 2.61 17.15 -11.79
C LEU A 170 1.33 18.00 -11.74
N HIS A 171 0.48 17.91 -12.77
CA HIS A 171 -0.78 18.68 -12.85
C HIS A 171 -2.01 17.88 -12.41
N ASN A 172 -1.83 16.60 -12.06
CA ASN A 172 -2.97 15.70 -11.74
C ASN A 172 -2.89 15.06 -10.36
N GLY A 173 -2.26 15.70 -9.39
CA GLY A 173 -2.39 15.35 -7.99
C GLY A 173 -1.14 14.72 -7.36
N LEU A 174 -0.05 14.51 -8.11
CA LEU A 174 1.19 13.99 -7.52
C LEU A 174 1.81 14.94 -6.48
N PRO A 175 1.91 16.27 -6.69
CA PRO A 175 2.43 17.20 -5.68
C PRO A 175 1.57 17.23 -4.41
N GLU A 176 0.24 17.17 -4.56
CA GLU A 176 -0.71 17.14 -3.46
C GLU A 176 -0.54 15.85 -2.63
N LEU A 177 -0.38 14.70 -3.29
CA LEU A 177 -0.11 13.42 -2.63
C LEU A 177 1.23 13.46 -1.87
N ILE A 178 2.29 14.01 -2.46
CA ILE A 178 3.59 14.19 -1.79
C ILE A 178 3.42 15.12 -0.56
N GLY A 179 2.66 16.19 -0.71
CA GLY A 179 2.33 17.09 0.39
C GLY A 179 1.59 16.40 1.54
N LEU A 180 0.60 15.55 1.22
CA LEU A 180 -0.12 14.72 2.20
C LEU A 180 0.81 13.76 2.95
N ARG A 181 1.64 13.00 2.21
CA ARG A 181 2.61 12.07 2.78
C ARG A 181 3.60 12.77 3.72
N ASN A 182 4.10 13.94 3.33
CA ASN A 182 5.00 14.71 4.20
C ASN A 182 4.30 15.30 5.44
N ARG A 183 3.02 15.67 5.36
CA ARG A 183 2.24 16.08 6.55
C ARG A 183 2.04 14.90 7.49
N PHE A 184 1.67 13.73 6.96
CA PHE A 184 1.55 12.51 7.73
C PHE A 184 2.85 12.14 8.45
N ALA A 185 3.98 12.14 7.74
CA ALA A 185 5.28 11.85 8.34
C ALA A 185 5.62 12.80 9.49
N ARG A 186 5.39 14.12 9.31
CA ARG A 186 5.62 15.11 10.37
C ARG A 186 4.68 14.91 11.56
N GLN A 187 3.43 14.51 11.33
CA GLN A 187 2.49 14.17 12.41
C GLN A 187 2.96 12.95 13.21
N MET A 188 3.65 12.01 12.55
CA MET A 188 4.26 10.83 13.17
C MET A 188 5.64 11.12 13.80
N GLY A 189 6.13 12.37 13.76
CA GLY A 189 7.41 12.77 14.36
C GLY A 189 8.64 12.64 13.46
N TYR A 190 8.45 12.33 12.17
CA TYR A 190 9.53 12.26 11.17
C TYR A 190 9.72 13.60 10.46
N ARG A 191 10.89 13.86 9.89
CA ARG A 191 11.16 15.09 9.12
C ARG A 191 10.41 15.12 7.79
N ASN A 192 10.33 13.97 7.13
CA ASN A 192 9.68 13.77 5.84
C ASN A 192 9.28 12.29 5.68
N TYR A 193 8.61 11.97 4.57
CA TYR A 193 8.06 10.62 4.32
C TYR A 193 9.13 9.55 4.02
N PHE A 194 10.38 9.94 3.77
CA PHE A 194 11.48 9.01 3.47
C PHE A 194 12.35 8.69 4.70
N ASP A 195 12.16 9.38 5.82
CA ASP A 195 12.84 9.09 7.09
C ASP A 195 12.30 7.81 7.74
#